data_65ae5d153d1e46b90f13a704145d9576
#
_entry.id   65ae5d153d1e46b90f13a704145d9576
#
_cell.length_a   1.000
_cell.length_b   1.000
_cell.length_c   1.000
_cell.angle_alpha   90.00
_cell.angle_beta   90.00
_cell.angle_gamma   90.00
#
_symmetry.space_group_name_H-M   'P 1'
#
loop_
_entity.id
_entity.type
_entity.pdbx_description
1 polymer ?
#
loop_
_entity_poly.entity_id
_entity_poly.type
_entity_poly.pdbx_seq_one_letter_code
_entity_poly.pdbx_strand_id
1 'polypeptide(L)'
;TNNKLKISTFNKFLITFIGILFLYLFYLLIPLLYDKSWVKNSIQSKLKSEFKINLDNSSDITYRILPSPHFFIKDSKILSNDSKKKVEVADIKYLRIFLSQKNFFNKEKMSLKRLSVNNANFYLFKEDLKKLNDKSSKRFSNKKIRINKSNIFFKDSLNEIIAIVKIDNATLFFDDKKLLNLFNLKGNIFKIPFTYKLKNTPNIIKKKKFSFEAKSLNLSIENESEI
;
A
#
# COMPACT_ATOMS: atom_id res chain seq x y z
N THR A 1 -41.70 47.98 13.80
CA THR A 1 -40.96 47.28 14.93
C THR A 1 -40.05 46.21 14.29
N ASN A 2 -38.76 46.55 14.13
CA ASN A 2 -37.72 45.64 13.64
C ASN A 2 -37.29 44.73 14.81
N ASN A 3 -37.91 43.56 14.90
CA ASN A 3 -37.41 42.50 15.79
C ASN A 3 -36.14 41.90 15.17
N LYS A 4 -34.97 42.50 15.47
CA LYS A 4 -33.67 41.86 15.22
C LYS A 4 -33.59 40.60 16.09
N LEU A 5 -33.75 39.41 15.53
CA LEU A 5 -33.51 38.15 16.16
C LEU A 5 -32.07 38.15 16.71
N LYS A 6 -31.91 38.27 18.04
CA LYS A 6 -30.62 38.26 18.72
C LYS A 6 -30.12 36.80 18.74
N ILE A 7 -29.34 36.43 17.73
CA ILE A 7 -28.76 35.08 17.64
C ILE A 7 -27.79 34.93 18.83
N SER A 8 -28.03 33.90 19.66
CA SER A 8 -27.14 33.54 20.77
C SER A 8 -25.70 33.33 20.28
N THR A 9 -24.71 33.64 21.11
CA THR A 9 -23.28 33.43 20.80
C THR A 9 -22.98 31.97 20.47
N PHE A 10 -23.64 31.04 21.15
CA PHE A 10 -23.59 29.60 20.87
C PHE A 10 -24.06 29.28 19.44
N ASN A 11 -25.20 29.84 19.00
CA ASN A 11 -25.72 29.60 17.65
C ASN A 11 -24.79 30.18 16.57
N LYS A 12 -24.17 31.33 16.82
CA LYS A 12 -23.15 31.90 15.91
C LYS A 12 -21.95 30.95 15.75
N PHE A 13 -21.43 30.44 16.88
CA PHE A 13 -20.36 29.47 16.86
C PHE A 13 -20.74 28.19 16.11
N LEU A 14 -21.94 27.67 16.37
CA LEU A 14 -22.45 26.46 15.70
C LEU A 14 -22.58 26.65 14.19
N ILE A 15 -23.14 27.77 13.75
CA ILE A 15 -23.28 28.10 12.33
C ILE A 15 -21.90 28.21 11.65
N THR A 16 -20.96 28.89 12.30
CA THR A 16 -19.59 29.03 11.79
C THR A 16 -18.90 27.66 11.69
N PHE A 17 -19.02 26.82 12.71
CA PHE A 17 -18.47 25.48 12.71
C PHE A 17 -19.04 24.60 11.59
N ILE A 18 -20.37 24.62 11.39
CA ILE A 18 -21.04 23.90 10.31
C ILE A 18 -20.56 24.42 8.94
N GLY A 19 -20.41 25.74 8.79
CA GLY A 19 -19.88 26.35 7.56
C GLY A 19 -18.46 25.88 7.24
N ILE A 20 -17.57 25.89 8.22
CA ILE A 20 -16.18 25.41 8.06
C ILE A 20 -16.17 23.91 7.72
N LEU A 21 -16.97 23.09 8.41
CA LEU A 21 -17.09 21.67 8.15
C LEU A 21 -17.57 21.40 6.71
N PHE A 22 -18.55 22.16 6.26
CA PHE A 22 -19.07 22.04 4.88
C PHE A 22 -18.00 22.39 3.85
N LEU A 23 -17.27 23.50 4.04
CA LEU A 23 -16.15 23.89 3.17
C LEU A 23 -15.05 22.84 3.13
N TYR A 24 -14.73 22.24 4.29
CA TYR A 24 -13.75 21.16 4.36
C TYR A 24 -14.22 19.91 3.62
N LEU A 25 -15.47 19.51 3.78
CA LEU A 25 -16.04 18.38 3.04
C LEU A 25 -16.03 18.65 1.52
N PHE A 26 -16.38 19.86 1.11
CA PHE A 26 -16.31 20.27 -0.28
C PHE A 26 -14.88 20.19 -0.83
N TYR A 27 -13.90 20.65 -0.05
CA TYR A 27 -12.49 20.51 -0.41
C TYR A 27 -12.09 19.03 -0.62
N LEU A 28 -12.56 18.10 0.23
CA LEU A 28 -12.29 16.69 0.08
C LEU A 28 -12.94 16.07 -1.17
N LEU A 29 -13.98 16.69 -1.71
CA LEU A 29 -14.68 16.23 -2.92
C LEU A 29 -13.97 16.64 -4.23
N ILE A 30 -13.02 17.58 -4.18
CA ILE A 30 -12.35 18.11 -5.39
C ILE A 30 -11.80 17.01 -6.30
N PRO A 31 -11.10 15.96 -5.81
CA PRO A 31 -10.59 14.90 -6.68
C PRO A 31 -11.68 14.11 -7.43
N LEU A 32 -12.95 14.18 -7.01
CA LEU A 32 -14.07 13.59 -7.71
C LEU A 32 -14.38 14.31 -9.05
N LEU A 33 -14.03 15.60 -9.13
CA LEU A 33 -14.24 16.43 -10.31
C LEU A 33 -13.14 16.24 -11.37
N TYR A 34 -12.10 15.48 -11.07
CA TYR A 34 -11.04 15.22 -12.02
C TYR A 34 -11.51 14.28 -13.14
N ASP A 35 -11.00 14.51 -14.34
CA ASP A 35 -11.23 13.62 -15.47
C ASP A 35 -10.77 12.19 -15.17
N LYS A 36 -11.62 11.20 -15.43
CA LYS A 36 -11.38 9.79 -15.11
C LYS A 36 -10.15 9.23 -15.82
N SER A 37 -9.94 9.59 -17.08
CA SER A 37 -8.80 9.13 -17.87
C SER A 37 -7.50 9.71 -17.32
N TRP A 38 -7.50 10.99 -16.96
CA TRP A 38 -6.37 11.62 -16.31
C TRP A 38 -6.04 10.97 -14.95
N VAL A 39 -7.05 10.71 -14.12
CA VAL A 39 -6.90 10.03 -12.82
C VAL A 39 -6.27 8.66 -13.01
N LYS A 40 -6.77 7.87 -13.96
CA LYS A 40 -6.26 6.52 -14.26
C LYS A 40 -4.79 6.56 -14.65
N ASN A 41 -4.44 7.38 -15.62
CA ASN A 41 -3.06 7.51 -16.11
C ASN A 41 -2.11 8.04 -15.02
N SER A 42 -2.54 9.04 -14.26
CA SER A 42 -1.76 9.61 -13.15
C SER A 42 -1.50 8.59 -12.06
N ILE A 43 -2.51 7.81 -11.66
CA ILE A 43 -2.35 6.75 -10.65
C ILE A 43 -1.41 5.66 -11.14
N GLN A 44 -1.58 5.18 -12.37
CA GLN A 44 -0.70 4.14 -12.93
C GLN A 44 0.76 4.62 -13.01
N SER A 45 0.98 5.84 -13.49
CA SER A 45 2.31 6.43 -13.53
C SER A 45 2.94 6.52 -12.13
N LYS A 46 2.19 7.00 -11.14
CA LYS A 46 2.67 7.10 -9.75
C LYS A 46 2.91 5.72 -9.10
N LEU A 47 2.07 4.73 -9.34
CA LEU A 47 2.28 3.37 -8.86
C LEU A 47 3.54 2.76 -9.45
N LYS A 48 3.78 2.98 -10.74
CA LYS A 48 4.98 2.51 -11.43
C LYS A 48 6.24 3.22 -10.94
N SER A 49 6.22 4.55 -10.81
CA SER A 49 7.39 5.33 -10.41
C SER A 49 7.74 5.15 -8.93
N GLU A 50 6.74 5.26 -8.02
CA GLU A 50 6.95 5.28 -6.58
C GLU A 50 7.03 3.89 -5.95
N PHE A 51 6.25 2.93 -6.46
CA PHE A 51 6.13 1.59 -5.86
C PHE A 51 6.64 0.46 -6.75
N LYS A 52 7.01 0.76 -8.01
CA LYS A 52 7.40 -0.24 -9.02
C LYS A 52 6.29 -1.26 -9.32
N ILE A 53 5.04 -0.85 -9.15
CA ILE A 53 3.84 -1.65 -9.40
C ILE A 53 3.31 -1.30 -10.78
N ASN A 54 3.14 -2.33 -11.62
CA ASN A 54 2.51 -2.22 -12.93
C ASN A 54 1.10 -2.81 -12.84
N LEU A 55 0.10 -1.92 -12.77
CA LEU A 55 -1.31 -2.31 -12.65
C LEU A 55 -1.91 -2.54 -14.03
N ASP A 56 -2.76 -3.56 -14.16
CA ASP A 56 -3.51 -3.81 -15.38
C ASP A 56 -4.49 -2.67 -15.71
N ASN A 57 -4.68 -2.42 -17.00
CA ASN A 57 -5.47 -1.28 -17.50
C ASN A 57 -7.00 -1.48 -17.41
N SER A 58 -7.47 -2.69 -17.11
CA SER A 58 -8.90 -3.02 -17.14
C SER A 58 -9.70 -2.54 -15.93
N SER A 59 -9.02 -2.13 -14.85
CA SER A 59 -9.68 -1.87 -13.56
C SER A 59 -10.34 -0.49 -13.49
N ASP A 60 -11.58 -0.46 -13.00
CA ASP A 60 -12.29 0.78 -12.67
C ASP A 60 -11.74 1.42 -11.39
N ILE A 61 -11.56 2.75 -11.45
CA ILE A 61 -11.08 3.54 -10.33
C ILE A 61 -12.21 4.43 -9.82
N THR A 62 -12.56 4.26 -8.55
CA THR A 62 -13.56 5.07 -7.86
C THR A 62 -12.91 5.88 -6.74
N TYR A 63 -13.34 7.13 -6.58
CA TYR A 63 -12.88 7.98 -5.48
C TYR A 63 -13.80 7.83 -4.25
N ARG A 64 -13.22 7.77 -3.05
CA ARG A 64 -13.93 7.70 -1.77
C ARG A 64 -13.28 8.61 -0.74
N ILE A 65 -14.08 9.25 0.09
CA ILE A 65 -13.61 10.17 1.13
C ILE A 65 -13.29 9.43 2.43
N LEU A 66 -14.13 8.46 2.80
CA LEU A 66 -14.01 7.74 4.07
C LEU A 66 -13.25 6.42 3.94
N PRO A 67 -12.43 6.03 4.94
CA PRO A 67 -12.10 6.71 6.21
C PRO A 67 -11.09 7.87 6.05
N SER A 68 -10.51 8.06 4.92
CA SER A 68 -9.74 9.21 4.45
C SER A 68 -9.68 9.19 2.93
N PRO A 69 -9.46 10.32 2.25
CA PRO A 69 -9.49 10.40 0.79
C PRO A 69 -8.60 9.35 0.12
N HIS A 70 -9.20 8.53 -0.74
CA HIS A 70 -8.50 7.47 -1.46
C HIS A 70 -9.19 7.11 -2.77
N PHE A 71 -8.40 6.63 -3.72
CA PHE A 71 -8.91 5.88 -4.85
C PHE A 71 -9.05 4.42 -4.48
N PHE A 72 -10.16 3.84 -4.86
CA PHE A 72 -10.51 2.45 -4.64
C PHE A 72 -10.57 1.72 -5.98
N ILE A 73 -9.84 0.62 -6.08
CA ILE A 73 -9.79 -0.25 -7.25
C ILE A 73 -10.20 -1.65 -6.80
N LYS A 74 -11.12 -2.24 -7.54
CA LYS A 74 -11.61 -3.58 -7.31
C LYS A 74 -11.13 -4.50 -8.42
N ASP A 75 -10.84 -5.77 -8.05
CA ASP A 75 -10.49 -6.85 -8.97
C ASP A 75 -9.39 -6.45 -9.98
N SER A 76 -8.22 -6.11 -9.46
CA SER A 76 -7.07 -5.63 -10.23
C SER A 76 -5.91 -6.62 -10.24
N LYS A 77 -5.14 -6.65 -11.33
CA LYS A 77 -3.98 -7.51 -11.49
C LYS A 77 -2.69 -6.69 -11.50
N ILE A 78 -1.64 -7.21 -10.86
CA ILE A 78 -0.28 -6.70 -10.98
C ILE A 78 0.47 -7.58 -11.97
N LEU A 79 1.08 -6.92 -12.96
CA LEU A 79 1.86 -7.58 -13.99
C LEU A 79 3.36 -7.41 -13.72
N SER A 80 4.13 -8.40 -14.12
CA SER A 80 5.59 -8.33 -14.08
C SER A 80 6.11 -7.17 -14.93
N ASN A 81 7.21 -6.54 -14.47
CA ASN A 81 7.92 -5.52 -15.24
C ASN A 81 8.89 -6.13 -16.28
N ASP A 82 8.93 -7.45 -16.40
CA ASP A 82 9.84 -8.11 -17.33
C ASP A 82 9.30 -7.96 -18.77
N SER A 83 10.10 -7.32 -19.63
CA SER A 83 9.70 -6.89 -20.97
C SER A 83 9.38 -8.03 -21.96
N LYS A 84 9.72 -9.27 -21.62
CA LYS A 84 9.55 -10.43 -22.52
C LYS A 84 8.22 -11.18 -22.38
N LYS A 85 7.60 -11.17 -21.17
CA LYS A 85 6.26 -11.76 -20.94
C LYS A 85 5.57 -10.98 -19.81
N LYS A 86 4.34 -10.52 -20.05
CA LYS A 86 3.47 -9.99 -19.00
C LYS A 86 2.95 -11.15 -18.15
N VAL A 87 3.69 -11.51 -17.12
CA VAL A 87 3.28 -12.55 -16.17
C VAL A 87 2.50 -11.89 -15.05
N GLU A 88 1.37 -12.48 -14.69
CA GLU A 88 0.60 -12.06 -13.52
C GLU A 88 1.38 -12.40 -12.24
N VAL A 89 1.68 -11.37 -11.45
CA VAL A 89 2.41 -11.49 -10.18
C VAL A 89 1.46 -11.48 -8.99
N ALA A 90 0.34 -10.77 -9.12
CA ALA A 90 -0.69 -10.76 -8.09
C ALA A 90 -2.07 -10.46 -8.67
N ASP A 91 -3.07 -11.06 -8.03
CA ASP A 91 -4.48 -10.77 -8.19
C ASP A 91 -4.98 -10.10 -6.90
N ILE A 92 -5.53 -8.88 -7.00
CA ILE A 92 -5.91 -8.05 -5.87
C ILE A 92 -7.39 -7.76 -5.91
N LYS A 93 -8.12 -8.24 -4.91
CA LYS A 93 -9.56 -7.97 -4.80
C LYS A 93 -9.86 -6.52 -4.45
N TYR A 94 -9.08 -5.92 -3.53
CA TYR A 94 -9.30 -4.55 -3.09
C TYR A 94 -7.97 -3.80 -2.93
N LEU A 95 -7.76 -2.80 -3.77
CA LEU A 95 -6.64 -1.86 -3.68
C LEU A 95 -7.16 -0.48 -3.29
N ARG A 96 -6.65 0.10 -2.20
CA ARG A 96 -6.92 1.47 -1.78
C ARG A 96 -5.64 2.28 -1.87
N ILE A 97 -5.71 3.38 -2.59
CA ILE A 97 -4.61 4.30 -2.83
C ILE A 97 -4.93 5.59 -2.10
N PHE A 98 -4.41 5.75 -0.88
CA PHE A 98 -4.67 6.91 -0.04
C PHE A 98 -3.90 8.11 -0.54
N LEU A 99 -4.59 9.25 -0.58
CA LEU A 99 -4.04 10.51 -1.03
C LEU A 99 -3.53 11.35 0.14
N SER A 100 -2.53 12.17 -0.11
CA SER A 100 -2.21 13.31 0.74
C SER A 100 -3.27 14.38 0.51
N GLN A 101 -3.85 14.91 1.60
CA GLN A 101 -4.85 15.98 1.51
C GLN A 101 -4.26 17.34 1.13
N LYS A 102 -2.95 17.40 0.89
CA LYS A 102 -2.29 18.61 0.43
C LYS A 102 -2.55 18.82 -1.06
N ASN A 103 -2.83 20.05 -1.43
CA ASN A 103 -2.92 20.48 -2.84
C ASN A 103 -4.04 19.81 -3.68
N PHE A 104 -5.20 19.53 -3.11
CA PHE A 104 -6.33 19.00 -3.89
C PHE A 104 -6.83 19.95 -4.99
N PHE A 105 -6.60 21.25 -4.89
CA PHE A 105 -6.90 22.19 -5.98
C PHE A 105 -5.96 22.07 -7.18
N ASN A 106 -4.78 21.45 -7.00
CA ASN A 106 -3.82 21.27 -8.08
C ASN A 106 -3.64 19.78 -8.37
N LYS A 107 -4.32 19.30 -9.41
CA LYS A 107 -4.30 17.89 -9.80
C LYS A 107 -2.89 17.34 -10.07
N GLU A 108 -1.98 18.15 -10.62
CA GLU A 108 -0.61 17.73 -10.94
C GLU A 108 0.24 17.51 -9.70
N LYS A 109 -0.04 18.28 -8.61
CA LYS A 109 0.62 18.13 -7.31
C LYS A 109 -0.03 17.07 -6.41
N MET A 110 -1.03 16.35 -6.90
CA MET A 110 -1.63 15.23 -6.17
C MET A 110 -0.56 14.19 -5.83
N SER A 111 -0.41 13.85 -4.56
CA SER A 111 0.59 12.91 -4.07
C SER A 111 -0.05 11.74 -3.32
N LEU A 112 0.56 10.56 -3.45
CA LEU A 112 0.14 9.37 -2.75
C LEU A 112 0.67 9.39 -1.31
N LYS A 113 -0.14 8.94 -0.34
CA LYS A 113 0.23 8.85 1.08
C LYS A 113 0.62 7.44 1.48
N ARG A 114 -0.17 6.46 1.06
CA ARG A 114 0.04 5.03 1.35
C ARG A 114 -0.81 4.16 0.43
N LEU A 115 -0.43 2.90 0.32
CA LEU A 115 -1.24 1.85 -0.32
C LEU A 115 -1.81 0.91 0.74
N SER A 116 -3.00 0.36 0.47
CA SER A 116 -3.56 -0.76 1.24
C SER A 116 -4.12 -1.79 0.28
N VAL A 117 -3.55 -2.98 0.35
CA VAL A 117 -3.95 -4.15 -0.42
C VAL A 117 -4.72 -5.07 0.51
N ASN A 118 -5.90 -5.53 0.10
CA ASN A 118 -6.69 -6.46 0.89
C ASN A 118 -7.23 -7.58 0.02
N ASN A 119 -7.20 -8.80 0.54
CA ASN A 119 -7.64 -10.01 -0.13
C ASN A 119 -6.92 -10.18 -1.49
N ALA A 120 -5.60 -10.26 -1.45
CA ALA A 120 -4.78 -10.48 -2.64
C ALA A 120 -4.17 -11.88 -2.63
N ASN A 121 -3.94 -12.40 -3.83
CA ASN A 121 -3.18 -13.60 -4.10
C ASN A 121 -1.89 -13.19 -4.82
N PHE A 122 -0.75 -13.41 -4.20
CA PHE A 122 0.57 -13.17 -4.79
C PHE A 122 1.14 -14.49 -5.29
N TYR A 123 1.72 -14.49 -6.48
CA TYR A 123 2.33 -15.66 -7.08
C TYR A 123 3.85 -15.49 -7.11
N LEU A 124 4.56 -16.40 -6.46
CA LEU A 124 6.01 -16.42 -6.34
C LEU A 124 6.53 -17.74 -6.92
N PHE A 125 7.35 -17.63 -7.95
CA PHE A 125 7.98 -18.81 -8.56
C PHE A 125 9.33 -19.08 -7.89
N LYS A 126 9.71 -20.35 -7.85
CA LYS A 126 10.98 -20.81 -7.25
C LYS A 126 12.19 -20.06 -7.80
N GLU A 127 12.19 -19.77 -9.11
CA GLU A 127 13.26 -19.04 -9.79
C GLU A 127 13.34 -17.58 -9.33
N ASP A 128 12.23 -16.99 -8.90
CA ASP A 128 12.19 -15.59 -8.44
C ASP A 128 12.74 -15.42 -7.03
N LEU A 129 12.86 -16.49 -6.23
CA LEU A 129 13.42 -16.43 -4.89
C LEU A 129 14.87 -15.94 -4.89
N LYS A 130 15.66 -16.34 -5.88
CA LYS A 130 17.03 -15.83 -6.06
C LYS A 130 17.04 -14.33 -6.36
N LYS A 131 16.13 -13.87 -7.22
CA LYS A 131 15.98 -12.44 -7.58
C LYS A 131 15.44 -11.58 -6.43
N LEU A 132 14.72 -12.16 -5.47
CA LEU A 132 14.23 -11.44 -4.29
C LEU A 132 15.36 -10.94 -3.40
N ASN A 133 16.44 -11.71 -3.29
CA ASN A 133 17.62 -11.30 -2.52
C ASN A 133 18.24 -10.03 -3.13
N ASP A 134 18.37 -9.94 -4.44
CA ASP A 134 18.89 -8.77 -5.15
C ASP A 134 17.94 -7.58 -5.08
N LYS A 135 16.63 -7.83 -5.18
CA LYS A 135 15.61 -6.78 -5.06
C LYS A 135 15.50 -6.23 -3.63
N SER A 136 15.76 -7.05 -2.60
CA SER A 136 15.74 -6.60 -1.21
C SER A 136 16.85 -5.57 -0.91
N SER A 137 17.91 -5.51 -1.71
CA SER A 137 18.98 -4.51 -1.60
C SER A 137 18.57 -3.12 -2.11
N LYS A 138 17.48 -3.00 -2.88
CA LYS A 138 17.00 -1.72 -3.38
C LYS A 138 16.16 -0.99 -2.34
N ARG A 139 16.23 0.34 -2.37
CA ARG A 139 15.41 1.17 -1.49
C ARG A 139 13.92 0.98 -1.81
N PHE A 140 13.11 0.72 -0.76
CA PHE A 140 11.66 0.71 -0.84
C PHE A 140 11.11 2.13 -1.03
N SER A 141 9.83 2.24 -1.36
CA SER A 141 9.14 3.53 -1.29
C SER A 141 9.12 4.03 0.16
N ASN A 142 9.30 5.33 0.38
CA ASN A 142 9.08 5.96 1.68
C ASN A 142 7.59 5.99 2.08
N LYS A 143 6.71 5.63 1.16
CA LYS A 143 5.27 5.52 1.40
C LYS A 143 4.91 4.10 1.79
N LYS A 144 4.16 3.99 2.87
CA LYS A 144 3.81 2.70 3.49
C LYS A 144 2.87 1.89 2.60
N ILE A 145 3.23 0.64 2.34
CA ILE A 145 2.34 -0.37 1.76
C ILE A 145 1.86 -1.27 2.91
N ARG A 146 0.55 -1.46 3.00
CA ARG A 146 -0.08 -2.41 3.92
C ARG A 146 -0.79 -3.50 3.13
N ILE A 147 -0.57 -4.74 3.51
CA ILE A 147 -1.19 -5.91 2.91
C ILE A 147 -1.93 -6.64 4.02
N ASN A 148 -3.21 -6.93 3.83
CA ASN A 148 -4.03 -7.61 4.83
C ASN A 148 -4.82 -8.75 4.19
N LYS A 149 -5.07 -9.81 4.96
CA LYS A 149 -5.94 -10.94 4.58
C LYS A 149 -5.63 -11.48 3.18
N SER A 150 -4.37 -11.75 2.91
CA SER A 150 -3.86 -12.10 1.57
C SER A 150 -3.10 -13.41 1.61
N ASN A 151 -2.77 -13.96 0.45
CA ASN A 151 -2.03 -15.20 0.35
C ASN A 151 -0.80 -15.01 -0.54
N ILE A 152 0.27 -15.78 -0.25
CA ILE A 152 1.39 -15.98 -1.18
C ILE A 152 1.37 -17.46 -1.58
N PHE A 153 1.23 -17.70 -2.87
CA PHE A 153 1.33 -19.00 -3.48
C PHE A 153 2.75 -19.20 -4.00
N PHE A 154 3.48 -20.10 -3.37
CA PHE A 154 4.77 -20.54 -3.89
C PHE A 154 4.54 -21.61 -4.94
N LYS A 155 5.07 -21.39 -6.13
CA LYS A 155 4.93 -22.28 -7.28
C LYS A 155 6.28 -22.78 -7.74
N ASP A 156 6.28 -24.01 -8.24
CA ASP A 156 7.45 -24.59 -8.91
C ASP A 156 7.52 -24.21 -10.39
N SER A 157 8.47 -24.82 -11.11
CA SER A 157 8.66 -24.63 -12.56
C SER A 157 7.51 -25.20 -13.41
N LEU A 158 6.73 -26.13 -12.87
CA LEU A 158 5.55 -26.72 -13.52
C LEU A 158 4.26 -25.93 -13.19
N ASN A 159 4.38 -24.81 -12.47
CA ASN A 159 3.27 -23.98 -12.04
C ASN A 159 2.38 -24.64 -10.96
N GLU A 160 2.87 -25.68 -10.30
CA GLU A 160 2.19 -26.34 -9.19
C GLU A 160 2.44 -25.60 -7.87
N ILE A 161 1.42 -25.58 -7.00
CA ILE A 161 1.50 -24.89 -5.70
C ILE A 161 2.20 -25.82 -4.71
N ILE A 162 3.42 -25.43 -4.30
CA ILE A 162 4.22 -26.15 -3.29
C ILE A 162 3.88 -25.73 -1.87
N ALA A 163 3.56 -24.46 -1.65
CA ALA A 163 3.21 -23.94 -0.34
C ALA A 163 2.31 -22.69 -0.44
N ILE A 164 1.50 -22.48 0.59
CA ILE A 164 0.66 -21.30 0.75
C ILE A 164 1.01 -20.64 2.07
N VAL A 165 1.43 -19.37 2.00
CA VAL A 165 1.59 -18.51 3.17
C VAL A 165 0.41 -17.56 3.24
N LYS A 166 -0.40 -17.68 4.30
CA LYS A 166 -1.49 -16.73 4.59
C LYS A 166 -0.90 -15.51 5.29
N ILE A 167 -1.22 -14.33 4.78
CA ILE A 167 -0.84 -13.04 5.34
C ILE A 167 -2.03 -12.48 6.12
N ASP A 168 -1.91 -12.37 7.44
CA ASP A 168 -2.88 -11.64 8.25
C ASP A 168 -2.66 -10.13 8.06
N ASN A 169 -1.43 -9.69 8.22
CA ASN A 169 -1.00 -8.34 7.91
C ASN A 169 0.48 -8.28 7.55
N ALA A 170 0.81 -7.44 6.58
CA ALA A 170 2.19 -7.08 6.28
C ALA A 170 2.31 -5.58 6.05
N THR A 171 3.49 -5.04 6.34
CA THR A 171 3.81 -3.63 6.14
C THR A 171 5.23 -3.51 5.62
N LEU A 172 5.40 -2.73 4.54
CA LEU A 172 6.72 -2.45 3.99
C LEU A 172 6.85 -0.96 3.60
N PHE A 173 8.01 -0.38 3.89
CA PHE A 173 8.35 1.00 3.53
C PHE A 173 9.82 1.28 3.84
N PHE A 174 10.36 2.37 3.27
CA PHE A 174 11.63 2.93 3.67
C PHE A 174 11.42 3.99 4.76
N ASP A 175 12.15 3.86 5.86
CA ASP A 175 12.14 4.85 6.96
C ASP A 175 13.25 5.89 6.70
N ASP A 176 12.86 7.08 6.27
CA ASP A 176 13.79 8.17 5.95
C ASP A 176 14.60 8.66 7.18
N LYS A 177 14.08 8.47 8.40
CA LYS A 177 14.78 8.87 9.63
C LYS A 177 15.87 7.88 10.02
N LYS A 178 15.61 6.59 9.83
CA LYS A 178 16.53 5.50 10.17
C LYS A 178 17.37 5.05 8.99
N LEU A 179 17.07 5.53 7.78
CA LEU A 179 17.69 5.13 6.52
C LEU A 179 17.62 3.61 6.27
N LEU A 180 16.51 2.98 6.66
CA LEU A 180 16.31 1.54 6.61
C LEU A 180 15.06 1.16 5.82
N ASN A 181 15.16 0.12 5.03
CA ASN A 181 13.99 -0.61 4.58
C ASN A 181 13.42 -1.42 5.75
N LEU A 182 12.12 -1.31 5.96
CA LEU A 182 11.40 -2.05 6.98
C LEU A 182 10.34 -2.93 6.33
N PHE A 183 10.37 -4.21 6.64
CA PHE A 183 9.32 -5.16 6.28
C PHE A 183 8.92 -5.97 7.51
N ASN A 184 7.64 -5.95 7.83
CA ASN A 184 7.05 -6.74 8.91
C ASN A 184 5.91 -7.56 8.32
N LEU A 185 5.86 -8.84 8.64
CA LEU A 185 4.84 -9.77 8.18
C LEU A 185 4.37 -10.60 9.38
N LYS A 186 3.05 -10.68 9.56
CA LYS A 186 2.39 -11.66 10.43
C LYS A 186 1.49 -12.52 9.57
N GLY A 187 1.54 -13.80 9.80
CA GLY A 187 0.75 -14.74 9.02
C GLY A 187 0.86 -16.16 9.53
N ASN A 188 0.46 -17.10 8.71
CA ASN A 188 0.60 -18.52 9.00
C ASN A 188 0.99 -19.33 7.77
N ILE A 189 1.75 -20.39 7.99
CA ILE A 189 2.13 -21.41 7.01
C ILE A 189 1.81 -22.77 7.61
N PHE A 190 1.13 -23.64 6.89
CA PHE A 190 0.64 -24.95 7.39
C PHE A 190 -0.13 -24.84 8.72
N LYS A 191 -0.92 -23.78 8.92
CA LYS A 191 -1.64 -23.41 10.15
C LYS A 191 -0.73 -23.02 11.33
N ILE A 192 0.56 -22.89 11.14
CA ILE A 192 1.52 -22.44 12.14
C ILE A 192 1.64 -20.91 12.06
N PRO A 193 1.23 -20.15 13.07
CA PRO A 193 1.35 -18.70 13.08
C PRO A 193 2.80 -18.27 13.23
N PHE A 194 3.22 -17.27 12.48
CA PHE A 194 4.57 -16.72 12.56
C PHE A 194 4.60 -15.20 12.43
N THR A 195 5.69 -14.62 12.86
CA THR A 195 6.05 -13.22 12.64
C THR A 195 7.42 -13.16 11.98
N TYR A 196 7.54 -12.41 10.89
CA TYR A 196 8.78 -12.13 10.20
C TYR A 196 9.05 -10.64 10.16
N LYS A 197 10.27 -10.23 10.51
CA LYS A 197 10.71 -8.83 10.44
C LYS A 197 12.03 -8.77 9.69
N LEU A 198 12.11 -7.81 8.76
CA LEU A 198 13.35 -7.53 8.03
C LEU A 198 13.66 -6.05 8.15
N LYS A 199 14.93 -5.75 8.46
CA LYS A 199 15.52 -4.41 8.42
C LYS A 199 16.79 -4.50 7.58
N ASN A 200 16.89 -3.67 6.55
CA ASN A 200 18.12 -3.62 5.77
C ASN A 200 18.43 -2.19 5.32
N THR A 201 19.72 -1.88 5.28
CA THR A 201 20.23 -0.62 4.72
C THR A 201 20.37 -0.77 3.21
N PRO A 202 19.66 0.01 2.39
CA PRO A 202 19.91 -0.01 0.96
C PRO A 202 21.21 0.73 0.63
N ASN A 203 22.02 0.16 -0.26
CA ASN A 203 23.08 0.82 -1.04
C ASN A 203 24.48 1.04 -0.45
N ILE A 204 24.79 1.05 0.85
CA ILE A 204 26.14 1.50 1.29
C ILE A 204 26.92 0.45 2.06
N ILE A 205 26.38 -0.10 3.10
CA ILE A 205 26.89 -1.28 3.80
C ILE A 205 25.66 -2.15 3.94
N LYS A 206 25.67 -3.29 3.30
CA LYS A 206 24.51 -4.17 3.28
C LYS A 206 24.30 -4.83 4.64
N LYS A 207 23.94 -4.01 5.65
CA LYS A 207 23.49 -4.54 6.93
C LYS A 207 22.07 -5.07 6.75
N LYS A 208 21.91 -6.36 6.94
CA LYS A 208 20.63 -7.05 6.87
C LYS A 208 20.39 -7.75 8.18
N LYS A 209 19.33 -7.35 8.89
CA LYS A 209 18.86 -8.04 10.07
C LYS A 209 17.47 -8.58 9.82
N PHE A 210 17.27 -9.88 10.03
CA PHE A 210 15.95 -10.47 10.03
C PHE A 210 15.68 -11.23 11.32
N SER A 211 14.42 -11.29 11.71
CA SER A 211 13.92 -12.16 12.76
C SER A 211 12.71 -12.93 12.27
N PHE A 212 12.66 -14.21 12.57
CA PHE A 212 11.54 -15.11 12.36
C PHE A 212 11.15 -15.75 13.69
N GLU A 213 9.87 -15.68 14.05
CA GLU A 213 9.35 -16.23 15.29
C GLU A 213 8.09 -17.04 15.00
N ALA A 214 8.07 -18.31 15.47
CA ALA A 214 6.92 -19.19 15.46
C ALA A 214 6.69 -19.74 16.87
N LYS A 215 5.91 -19.00 17.68
CA LYS A 215 5.73 -19.29 19.11
C LYS A 215 5.15 -20.66 19.38
N SER A 216 4.23 -21.15 18.54
CA SER A 216 3.65 -22.47 18.68
C SER A 216 4.63 -23.62 18.53
N LEU A 217 5.79 -23.37 17.90
CA LEU A 217 6.88 -24.33 17.76
C LEU A 217 8.05 -24.03 18.69
N ASN A 218 7.93 -23.01 19.56
CA ASN A 218 9.05 -22.49 20.35
C ASN A 218 10.31 -22.17 19.50
N LEU A 219 10.09 -21.71 18.26
CA LEU A 219 11.14 -21.41 17.29
C LEU A 219 11.34 -19.91 17.17
N SER A 220 12.58 -19.45 17.39
CA SER A 220 13.01 -18.08 17.13
C SER A 220 14.36 -18.12 16.41
N ILE A 221 14.42 -17.42 15.28
CA ILE A 221 15.63 -17.28 14.47
C ILE A 221 15.91 -15.80 14.29
N GLU A 222 17.07 -15.36 14.72
CA GLU A 222 17.59 -14.02 14.41
C GLU A 222 18.90 -14.15 13.67
N ASN A 223 19.08 -13.35 12.63
CA ASN A 223 20.31 -13.27 11.88
C ASN A 223 20.62 -11.82 11.55
N GLU A 224 21.87 -11.46 11.73
CA GLU A 224 22.42 -10.17 11.31
C GLU A 224 23.64 -10.43 10.44
N SER A 225 23.65 -9.92 9.21
CA SER A 225 24.73 -10.06 8.27
C SER A 225 25.16 -8.70 7.73
N GLU A 226 26.46 -8.49 7.63
CA GLU A 226 27.07 -7.42 6.86
C GLU A 226 27.64 -8.05 5.58
N ILE A 227 27.30 -7.53 4.39
CA ILE A 227 27.74 -8.01 3.08
C ILE A 227 28.45 -6.87 2.36
#